data_7f8f089ab9a9b26e7e80c1fcab8bf471
#
_entry.id   7f8f089ab9a9b26e7e80c1fcab8bf471
#
_cell.length_a   1.000
_cell.length_b   1.000
_cell.length_c   1.000
_cell.angle_alpha   90.00
_cell.angle_beta   90.00
_cell.angle_gamma   90.00
#
_symmetry.space_group_name_H-M   'P 1'
#
loop_
_entity.id
_entity.type
_entity.pdbx_description
1 polymer ?
#
loop_
_entity_poly.entity_id
_entity_poly.type
_entity_poly.pdbx_seq_one_letter_code
_entity_poly.pdbx_strand_id
1 'polypeptide(L)'
;MEMKKVLILTDGKAGHENQSKAFARALGCEFDLVEVHFKSKFHKALSYFSDRCGIRTLAFHTVKIETAGNAENTKSLCDFCVLCGSHRYSGVIGTGSGTFYAAKAMAKKLSVKCGVVLYPRGYDIASFDCVLAPAFDRPKSAANVIEIPANLVANDEAFYEKGVAAFWEKRGGQQACDNKKEAVAVIVGGPNKCSTMTPEWMKAQLDAIFNSNTQTPQNPKTEFWVTTSRRTPPEVEAVVDSYPWDYKLLYSKDHFNPIPAFVKLAKRLYVTAESTGMLSESCTFGTAEVIALDNLNPGPHKFRRFVEDLRKAGYVDGNKKVDLSAQFARARTLMGV
;
A
#
# COMPACT_ATOMS: atom_id res chain seq x y z
N MET A 1 19.73 -15.29 -18.36
CA MET A 1 18.67 -16.03 -17.64
C MET A 1 17.36 -15.37 -18.02
N GLU A 2 16.42 -16.16 -18.55
CA GLU A 2 15.09 -15.64 -18.90
C GLU A 2 14.37 -15.17 -17.64
N MET A 3 13.81 -13.98 -17.66
CA MET A 3 13.12 -13.39 -16.50
C MET A 3 11.84 -14.17 -16.24
N LYS A 4 11.67 -14.72 -15.02
CA LYS A 4 10.48 -15.46 -14.64
C LYS A 4 9.26 -14.54 -14.63
N LYS A 5 8.09 -15.06 -14.95
CA LYS A 5 6.85 -14.30 -15.00
C LYS A 5 5.80 -14.87 -14.06
N VAL A 6 5.04 -14.02 -13.38
CA VAL A 6 3.94 -14.41 -12.48
C VAL A 6 2.61 -13.84 -12.95
N LEU A 7 1.52 -14.52 -12.62
CA LEU A 7 0.17 -14.04 -12.88
C LEU A 7 -0.38 -13.37 -11.61
N ILE A 8 -0.69 -12.10 -11.69
CA ILE A 8 -1.35 -11.35 -10.61
C ILE A 8 -2.86 -11.38 -10.82
N LEU A 9 -3.58 -11.85 -9.79
CA LEU A 9 -5.03 -11.72 -9.71
C LEU A 9 -5.40 -10.55 -8.81
N THR A 10 -6.19 -9.60 -9.33
CA THR A 10 -6.66 -8.42 -8.59
C THR A 10 -8.17 -8.40 -8.45
N ASP A 11 -8.69 -7.78 -7.39
CA ASP A 11 -10.13 -7.50 -7.19
C ASP A 11 -10.49 -6.04 -7.55
N GLY A 12 -9.67 -5.38 -8.38
CA GLY A 12 -9.86 -4.00 -8.85
C GLY A 12 -9.55 -2.92 -7.81
N LYS A 13 -9.14 -3.29 -6.59
CA LYS A 13 -8.77 -2.31 -5.58
C LYS A 13 -7.31 -1.91 -5.74
N ALA A 14 -7.05 -0.63 -6.01
CA ALA A 14 -5.70 -0.11 -6.21
C ALA A 14 -4.70 -0.48 -5.09
N GLY A 15 -5.12 -0.47 -3.81
CA GLY A 15 -4.27 -0.87 -2.70
C GLY A 15 -3.87 -2.35 -2.70
N HIS A 16 -4.76 -3.25 -3.16
CA HIS A 16 -4.46 -4.68 -3.31
C HIS A 16 -3.55 -4.92 -4.51
N GLU A 17 -3.85 -4.27 -5.62
CA GLU A 17 -3.06 -4.36 -6.83
C GLU A 17 -1.62 -3.90 -6.60
N ASN A 18 -1.44 -2.73 -5.97
CA ASN A 18 -0.12 -2.22 -5.63
C ASN A 18 0.70 -3.19 -4.75
N GLN A 19 0.08 -3.82 -3.77
CA GLN A 19 0.78 -4.82 -2.94
C GLN A 19 1.15 -6.08 -3.73
N SER A 20 0.30 -6.55 -4.66
CA SER A 20 0.64 -7.67 -5.55
C SER A 20 1.78 -7.32 -6.50
N LYS A 21 1.79 -6.12 -7.07
CA LYS A 21 2.88 -5.60 -7.92
C LYS A 21 4.19 -5.48 -7.14
N ALA A 22 4.13 -4.96 -5.90
CA ALA A 22 5.28 -4.91 -5.01
C ALA A 22 5.86 -6.30 -4.75
N PHE A 23 4.99 -7.28 -4.51
CA PHE A 23 5.44 -8.65 -4.28
C PHE A 23 6.08 -9.26 -5.54
N ALA A 24 5.50 -9.11 -6.72
CA ALA A 24 6.07 -9.59 -7.97
C ALA A 24 7.47 -8.99 -8.23
N ARG A 25 7.64 -7.68 -8.02
CA ARG A 25 8.94 -6.99 -8.12
C ARG A 25 9.95 -7.51 -7.10
N ALA A 26 9.52 -7.72 -5.85
CA ALA A 26 10.38 -8.28 -4.81
C ALA A 26 10.86 -9.72 -5.12
N LEU A 27 10.07 -10.47 -5.89
CA LEU A 27 10.46 -11.77 -6.43
C LEU A 27 11.42 -11.66 -7.62
N GLY A 28 11.60 -10.49 -8.22
CA GLY A 28 12.37 -10.30 -9.45
C GLY A 28 11.64 -10.83 -10.69
N CYS A 29 10.31 -10.85 -10.68
CA CYS A 29 9.48 -11.40 -11.75
C CYS A 29 8.77 -10.31 -12.54
N GLU A 30 8.62 -10.51 -13.85
CA GLU A 30 7.61 -9.84 -14.65
C GLU A 30 6.21 -10.32 -14.26
N PHE A 31 5.18 -9.59 -14.62
CA PHE A 31 3.81 -10.00 -14.31
C PHE A 31 2.81 -9.64 -15.41
N ASP A 32 1.79 -10.47 -15.53
CA ASP A 32 0.52 -10.11 -16.17
C ASP A 32 -0.53 -9.90 -15.08
N LEU A 33 -1.46 -8.96 -15.29
CA LEU A 33 -2.52 -8.60 -14.36
C LEU A 33 -3.87 -9.05 -14.90
N VAL A 34 -4.67 -9.70 -14.06
CA VAL A 34 -6.02 -10.14 -14.40
C VAL A 34 -6.98 -9.79 -13.28
N GLU A 35 -8.03 -9.07 -13.60
CA GLU A 35 -9.08 -8.74 -12.65
C GLU A 35 -10.07 -9.90 -12.51
N VAL A 36 -10.34 -10.31 -11.26
CA VAL A 36 -11.21 -11.43 -10.92
C VAL A 36 -12.26 -11.02 -9.88
N HIS A 37 -13.49 -11.45 -10.08
CA HIS A 37 -14.59 -11.20 -9.15
C HIS A 37 -15.34 -12.48 -8.82
N PHE A 38 -15.84 -12.60 -7.60
CA PHE A 38 -16.83 -13.62 -7.30
C PHE A 38 -18.13 -13.33 -8.04
N LYS A 39 -18.75 -14.33 -8.64
CA LYS A 39 -20.06 -14.21 -9.31
C LYS A 39 -21.14 -13.62 -8.39
N SER A 40 -21.07 -13.91 -7.08
CA SER A 40 -21.96 -13.36 -6.06
C SER A 40 -21.36 -13.52 -4.66
N LYS A 41 -21.98 -12.89 -3.65
CA LYS A 41 -21.65 -13.09 -2.23
C LYS A 41 -21.84 -14.56 -1.80
N PHE A 42 -22.81 -15.27 -2.38
CA PHE A 42 -23.03 -16.69 -2.14
C PHE A 42 -21.84 -17.53 -2.63
N HIS A 43 -21.32 -17.27 -3.84
CA HIS A 43 -20.15 -17.96 -4.36
C HIS A 43 -18.91 -17.69 -3.51
N LYS A 44 -18.80 -16.49 -2.94
CA LYS A 44 -17.73 -16.19 -1.98
C LYS A 44 -17.86 -17.02 -0.70
N ALA A 45 -19.06 -17.13 -0.13
CA ALA A 45 -19.31 -17.96 1.05
C ALA A 45 -19.04 -19.44 0.76
N LEU A 46 -19.47 -19.93 -0.41
CA LEU A 46 -19.25 -21.31 -0.85
C LEU A 46 -17.75 -21.60 -1.05
N SER A 47 -16.93 -20.61 -1.41
CA SER A 47 -15.49 -20.79 -1.54
C SER A 47 -14.79 -21.19 -0.24
N TYR A 48 -15.24 -20.68 0.90
CA TYR A 48 -14.69 -21.06 2.21
C TYR A 48 -15.02 -22.52 2.57
N PHE A 49 -16.25 -22.97 2.25
CA PHE A 49 -16.64 -24.36 2.45
C PHE A 49 -15.86 -25.30 1.51
N SER A 50 -15.83 -24.96 0.24
CA SER A 50 -15.10 -25.73 -0.79
C SER A 50 -13.61 -25.86 -0.48
N ASP A 51 -13.00 -24.78 0.06
CA ASP A 51 -11.60 -24.81 0.47
C ASP A 51 -11.33 -25.84 1.57
N ARG A 52 -12.22 -25.92 2.57
CA ARG A 52 -12.14 -26.93 3.64
C ARG A 52 -12.31 -28.36 3.14
N CYS A 53 -13.09 -28.56 2.09
CA CYS A 53 -13.27 -29.86 1.42
C CYS A 53 -12.16 -30.16 0.41
N GLY A 54 -11.14 -29.32 0.28
CA GLY A 54 -10.06 -29.50 -0.71
C GLY A 54 -10.48 -29.27 -2.17
N ILE A 55 -11.71 -28.78 -2.39
CA ILE A 55 -12.23 -28.45 -3.73
C ILE A 55 -11.64 -27.12 -4.17
N ARG A 56 -11.00 -27.09 -5.34
CA ARG A 56 -10.41 -25.90 -5.95
C ARG A 56 -10.95 -25.72 -7.36
N THR A 57 -11.96 -24.90 -7.51
CA THR A 57 -12.63 -24.64 -8.79
C THR A 57 -12.59 -23.15 -9.14
N LEU A 58 -12.48 -22.85 -10.42
CA LEU A 58 -12.61 -21.48 -10.94
C LEU A 58 -14.07 -21.09 -11.25
N ALA A 59 -15.01 -22.02 -11.09
CA ALA A 59 -16.42 -21.81 -11.39
C ALA A 59 -17.09 -20.69 -10.58
N PHE A 60 -16.50 -20.29 -9.45
CA PHE A 60 -17.03 -19.24 -8.58
C PHE A 60 -16.72 -17.81 -9.04
N HIS A 61 -15.85 -17.66 -10.04
CA HIS A 61 -15.32 -16.37 -10.47
C HIS A 61 -15.66 -16.03 -11.91
N THR A 62 -15.70 -14.73 -12.18
CA THR A 62 -15.65 -14.12 -13.51
C THR A 62 -14.36 -13.35 -13.68
N VAL A 63 -13.92 -13.17 -14.91
CA VAL A 63 -12.74 -12.39 -15.28
C VAL A 63 -13.18 -11.19 -16.09
N LYS A 64 -12.65 -10.02 -15.76
CA LYS A 64 -12.75 -8.83 -16.59
C LYS A 64 -11.41 -8.69 -17.34
N ILE A 65 -11.44 -8.75 -18.65
CA ILE A 65 -10.28 -8.52 -19.51
C ILE A 65 -10.47 -7.16 -20.16
N GLU A 66 -9.64 -6.20 -19.83
CA GLU A 66 -9.57 -4.94 -20.55
C GLU A 66 -8.70 -5.13 -21.80
N THR A 67 -9.31 -5.21 -22.96
CA THR A 67 -8.61 -5.08 -24.25
C THR A 67 -8.67 -3.63 -24.70
N ALA A 68 -7.50 -3.06 -24.99
CA ALA A 68 -7.43 -1.73 -25.59
C ALA A 68 -8.27 -1.71 -26.88
N GLY A 69 -9.46 -1.09 -26.82
CA GLY A 69 -10.19 -0.75 -28.04
C GLY A 69 -11.63 -1.19 -28.19
N ASN A 70 -12.26 -1.98 -27.34
CA ASN A 70 -13.74 -2.11 -27.29
C ASN A 70 -14.22 -3.28 -26.42
N ALA A 71 -15.35 -3.01 -25.75
CA ALA A 71 -16.27 -3.92 -25.06
C ALA A 71 -15.71 -4.86 -24.00
N GLU A 72 -16.28 -4.73 -22.80
CA GLU A 72 -16.12 -5.65 -21.69
C GLU A 72 -16.54 -7.07 -22.08
N ASN A 73 -15.58 -7.90 -22.46
CA ASN A 73 -15.83 -9.34 -22.63
C ASN A 73 -15.63 -10.02 -21.28
N THR A 74 -16.71 -10.25 -20.54
CA THR A 74 -16.71 -11.09 -19.35
C THR A 74 -16.53 -12.54 -19.77
N LYS A 75 -15.30 -13.04 -19.75
CA LYS A 75 -15.00 -14.46 -20.01
C LYS A 75 -14.90 -15.24 -18.72
N SER A 76 -15.14 -16.53 -18.79
CA SER A 76 -14.84 -17.43 -17.67
C SER A 76 -13.33 -17.43 -17.39
N LEU A 77 -12.93 -17.47 -16.12
CA LEU A 77 -11.52 -17.62 -15.75
C LEU A 77 -10.92 -18.91 -16.32
N CYS A 78 -11.76 -19.91 -16.63
CA CYS A 78 -11.37 -21.13 -17.31
C CYS A 78 -10.95 -20.89 -18.77
N ASP A 79 -11.66 -20.00 -19.48
CA ASP A 79 -11.35 -19.68 -20.86
C ASP A 79 -10.03 -18.89 -20.98
N PHE A 80 -9.77 -18.02 -20.01
CA PHE A 80 -8.49 -17.32 -19.92
C PHE A 80 -7.30 -18.28 -19.79
N CYS A 81 -7.43 -19.35 -19.01
CA CYS A 81 -6.37 -20.33 -18.85
C CYS A 81 -6.04 -21.10 -20.14
N VAL A 82 -7.03 -21.34 -20.97
CA VAL A 82 -6.83 -22.00 -22.29
C VAL A 82 -6.05 -21.09 -23.24
N LEU A 83 -6.30 -19.77 -23.17
CA LEU A 83 -5.64 -18.78 -24.02
C LEU A 83 -4.18 -18.48 -23.62
N CYS A 84 -3.83 -18.65 -22.32
CA CYS A 84 -2.52 -18.20 -21.82
C CYS A 84 -1.43 -19.30 -21.81
N GLY A 85 -1.74 -20.57 -22.03
CA GLY A 85 -0.78 -21.68 -21.96
C GLY A 85 -0.17 -21.88 -20.56
N SER A 86 -0.05 -23.11 -20.10
CA SER A 86 0.41 -23.45 -18.74
C SER A 86 1.89 -23.13 -18.47
N HIS A 87 2.72 -23.04 -19.52
CA HIS A 87 4.19 -22.88 -19.39
C HIS A 87 4.67 -21.44 -19.25
N ARG A 88 3.76 -20.45 -19.25
CA ARG A 88 4.13 -19.03 -19.26
C ARG A 88 4.43 -18.46 -17.87
N TYR A 89 3.88 -19.05 -16.80
CA TYR A 89 3.99 -18.51 -15.45
C TYR A 89 4.72 -19.44 -14.51
N SER A 90 5.56 -18.86 -13.65
CA SER A 90 6.25 -19.54 -12.54
C SER A 90 5.47 -19.47 -11.22
N GLY A 91 4.43 -18.62 -11.13
CA GLY A 91 3.62 -18.49 -9.94
C GLY A 91 2.36 -17.65 -10.17
N VAL A 92 1.45 -17.74 -9.21
CA VAL A 92 0.24 -16.90 -9.12
C VAL A 92 0.29 -16.08 -7.84
N ILE A 93 -0.04 -14.80 -7.93
CA ILE A 93 -0.09 -13.87 -6.81
C ILE A 93 -1.51 -13.31 -6.66
N GLY A 94 -1.99 -13.21 -5.41
CA GLY A 94 -3.25 -12.54 -5.10
C GLY A 94 -3.19 -11.74 -3.80
N THR A 95 -3.95 -10.64 -3.73
CA THR A 95 -4.03 -9.82 -2.52
C THR A 95 -5.47 -9.63 -2.08
N GLY A 96 -5.73 -9.99 -0.82
CA GLY A 96 -7.03 -9.77 -0.18
C GLY A 96 -8.08 -10.85 -0.49
N SER A 97 -9.16 -10.83 0.29
CA SER A 97 -10.18 -11.88 0.29
C SER A 97 -10.98 -12.02 -1.02
N GLY A 98 -10.84 -11.09 -1.95
CA GLY A 98 -11.43 -11.16 -3.30
C GLY A 98 -10.69 -12.12 -4.22
N THR A 99 -9.39 -12.34 -3.98
CA THR A 99 -8.49 -13.08 -4.88
C THR A 99 -7.94 -14.39 -4.32
N PHE A 100 -7.92 -14.58 -3.00
CA PHE A 100 -7.26 -15.74 -2.38
C PHE A 100 -7.71 -17.09 -2.94
N TYR A 101 -9.02 -17.30 -3.04
CA TYR A 101 -9.52 -18.57 -3.56
C TYR A 101 -9.20 -18.74 -5.05
N ALA A 102 -9.37 -17.69 -5.85
CA ALA A 102 -9.02 -17.71 -7.26
C ALA A 102 -7.53 -17.99 -7.47
N ALA A 103 -6.65 -17.38 -6.65
CA ALA A 103 -5.21 -17.60 -6.73
C ALA A 103 -4.85 -19.07 -6.47
N LYS A 104 -5.42 -19.69 -5.44
CA LYS A 104 -5.23 -21.13 -5.15
C LYS A 104 -5.72 -22.03 -6.29
N ALA A 105 -6.92 -21.74 -6.80
CA ALA A 105 -7.51 -22.55 -7.86
C ALA A 105 -6.71 -22.41 -9.17
N MET A 106 -6.26 -21.21 -9.50
CA MET A 106 -5.44 -20.93 -10.68
C MET A 106 -4.06 -21.58 -10.55
N ALA A 107 -3.38 -21.41 -9.41
CA ALA A 107 -2.06 -22.01 -9.18
C ALA A 107 -2.11 -23.53 -9.32
N LYS A 108 -3.16 -24.19 -8.76
CA LYS A 108 -3.38 -25.62 -8.96
C LYS A 108 -3.58 -25.97 -10.43
N LYS A 109 -4.38 -25.20 -11.18
CA LYS A 109 -4.64 -25.45 -12.59
C LYS A 109 -3.39 -25.29 -13.46
N LEU A 110 -2.55 -24.32 -13.15
CA LEU A 110 -1.30 -24.08 -13.88
C LEU A 110 -0.12 -24.92 -13.35
N SER A 111 -0.31 -25.68 -12.27
CA SER A 111 0.74 -26.47 -11.59
C SER A 111 1.94 -25.60 -11.14
N VAL A 112 1.66 -24.40 -10.63
CA VAL A 112 2.67 -23.43 -10.18
C VAL A 112 2.44 -23.02 -8.72
N LYS A 113 3.40 -22.29 -8.15
CA LYS A 113 3.34 -21.79 -6.78
C LYS A 113 2.29 -20.69 -6.58
N CYS A 114 1.68 -20.65 -5.39
CA CYS A 114 0.68 -19.68 -4.98
C CYS A 114 1.20 -18.78 -3.86
N GLY A 115 1.43 -17.50 -4.17
CA GLY A 115 1.77 -16.48 -3.20
C GLY A 115 0.60 -15.53 -2.93
N VAL A 116 0.43 -15.12 -1.67
CA VAL A 116 -0.61 -14.14 -1.33
C VAL A 116 -0.08 -13.07 -0.39
N VAL A 117 -0.65 -11.87 -0.51
CA VAL A 117 -0.41 -10.75 0.39
C VAL A 117 -1.66 -10.45 1.19
N LEU A 118 -1.51 -10.09 2.46
CA LEU A 118 -2.50 -10.06 3.53
C LEU A 118 -2.86 -11.47 4.05
N TYR A 119 -3.21 -11.53 5.34
CA TYR A 119 -3.48 -12.81 5.98
C TYR A 119 -4.82 -13.42 5.52
N PRO A 120 -4.83 -14.61 4.90
CA PRO A 120 -6.01 -15.20 4.28
C PRO A 120 -6.92 -15.87 5.32
N ARG A 121 -7.53 -15.08 6.20
CA ARG A 121 -8.45 -15.58 7.24
C ARG A 121 -9.58 -16.39 6.65
N GLY A 122 -9.86 -17.54 7.27
CA GLY A 122 -10.95 -18.43 6.87
C GLY A 122 -10.57 -19.46 5.82
N TYR A 123 -9.39 -19.34 5.19
CA TYR A 123 -8.84 -20.35 4.29
C TYR A 123 -7.76 -21.21 4.99
N ASP A 124 -7.53 -22.41 4.49
CA ASP A 124 -6.42 -23.25 4.91
C ASP A 124 -5.08 -22.62 4.46
N ILE A 125 -4.27 -22.20 5.44
CA ILE A 125 -2.99 -21.53 5.22
C ILE A 125 -1.97 -22.44 4.54
N ALA A 126 -1.99 -23.74 4.86
CA ALA A 126 -1.04 -24.73 4.31
C ALA A 126 -1.19 -24.90 2.79
N SER A 127 -2.30 -24.46 2.23
CA SER A 127 -2.56 -24.55 0.79
C SER A 127 -2.03 -23.38 -0.03
N PHE A 128 -1.35 -22.42 0.58
CA PHE A 128 -0.55 -21.40 -0.09
C PHE A 128 0.94 -21.74 0.06
N ASP A 129 1.74 -21.44 -0.95
CA ASP A 129 3.19 -21.64 -0.86
C ASP A 129 3.88 -20.52 -0.10
N CYS A 130 3.38 -19.28 -0.24
CA CYS A 130 3.92 -18.11 0.44
C CYS A 130 2.79 -17.15 0.86
N VAL A 131 2.78 -16.75 2.13
CA VAL A 131 1.83 -15.77 2.68
C VAL A 131 2.61 -14.61 3.28
N LEU A 132 2.57 -13.44 2.66
CA LEU A 132 3.09 -12.21 3.23
C LEU A 132 1.99 -11.53 4.04
N ALA A 133 2.07 -11.59 5.36
CA ALA A 133 1.02 -11.10 6.24
C ALA A 133 1.50 -9.94 7.12
N PRO A 134 0.80 -8.79 7.11
CA PRO A 134 1.12 -7.71 8.02
C PRO A 134 0.98 -8.13 9.50
N ALA A 135 1.93 -7.71 10.34
CA ALA A 135 1.97 -8.00 11.78
C ALA A 135 0.67 -7.62 12.49
N PHE A 136 0.06 -6.49 12.12
CA PHE A 136 -1.20 -6.01 12.70
C PHE A 136 -2.41 -6.91 12.42
N ASP A 137 -2.31 -7.81 11.46
CA ASP A 137 -3.32 -8.86 11.22
C ASP A 137 -3.19 -10.04 12.20
N ARG A 138 -2.10 -10.09 13.01
CA ARG A 138 -1.81 -11.17 13.95
C ARG A 138 -1.87 -12.55 13.26
N PRO A 139 -1.03 -12.79 12.25
CA PRO A 139 -1.01 -14.08 11.56
C PRO A 139 -0.55 -15.18 12.50
N LYS A 140 -1.09 -16.40 12.31
CA LYS A 140 -0.54 -17.58 12.98
C LYS A 140 0.80 -17.93 12.34
N SER A 141 1.79 -18.24 13.18
CA SER A 141 3.10 -18.68 12.71
C SER A 141 2.98 -20.01 11.96
N ALA A 142 3.57 -20.08 10.76
CA ALA A 142 3.71 -21.29 9.95
C ALA A 142 4.92 -21.15 9.02
N ALA A 143 5.40 -22.29 8.49
CA ALA A 143 6.60 -22.32 7.66
C ALA A 143 6.49 -21.47 6.39
N ASN A 144 5.28 -21.33 5.84
CA ASN A 144 4.95 -20.55 4.65
C ASN A 144 4.42 -19.14 4.93
N VAL A 145 4.33 -18.73 6.20
CA VAL A 145 3.90 -17.38 6.61
C VAL A 145 5.11 -16.52 6.90
N ILE A 146 5.17 -15.38 6.26
CA ILE A 146 6.19 -14.36 6.46
C ILE A 146 5.49 -13.10 6.99
N GLU A 147 5.81 -12.74 8.22
CA GLU A 147 5.28 -11.52 8.82
C GLU A 147 6.05 -10.29 8.32
N ILE A 148 5.32 -9.24 7.98
CA ILE A 148 5.85 -7.95 7.55
C ILE A 148 5.32 -6.82 8.45
N PRO A 149 6.15 -5.83 8.84
CA PRO A 149 5.74 -4.77 9.76
C PRO A 149 4.75 -3.78 9.16
N ALA A 150 4.80 -3.59 7.84
CA ALA A 150 4.00 -2.62 7.10
C ALA A 150 3.44 -3.23 5.81
N ASN A 151 2.51 -2.54 5.15
CA ASN A 151 2.03 -2.95 3.84
C ASN A 151 3.17 -2.84 2.81
N LEU A 152 3.13 -3.71 1.80
CA LEU A 152 4.07 -3.62 0.68
C LEU A 152 3.81 -2.35 -0.14
N VAL A 153 4.87 -1.69 -0.55
CA VAL A 153 4.85 -0.49 -1.39
C VAL A 153 5.33 -0.86 -2.79
N ALA A 154 4.52 -0.56 -3.80
CA ALA A 154 4.80 -0.93 -5.18
C ALA A 154 5.86 -0.06 -5.85
N ASN A 155 6.08 1.14 -5.34
CA ASN A 155 6.98 2.12 -5.94
C ASN A 155 8.44 1.75 -5.67
N ASP A 156 9.29 2.03 -6.63
CA ASP A 156 10.74 1.87 -6.55
C ASP A 156 11.44 3.22 -6.41
N GLU A 157 12.75 3.22 -6.22
CA GLU A 157 13.54 4.44 -6.05
C GLU A 157 13.39 5.39 -7.25
N ALA A 158 13.34 4.87 -8.47
CA ALA A 158 13.17 5.67 -9.67
C ALA A 158 11.81 6.41 -9.72
N PHE A 159 10.76 5.83 -9.14
CA PHE A 159 9.48 6.51 -8.98
C PHE A 159 9.59 7.74 -8.07
N TYR A 160 10.31 7.61 -6.95
CA TYR A 160 10.52 8.73 -6.03
C TYR A 160 11.40 9.81 -6.64
N GLU A 161 12.46 9.46 -7.35
CA GLU A 161 13.32 10.41 -8.06
C GLU A 161 12.53 11.21 -9.10
N LYS A 162 11.71 10.55 -9.90
CA LYS A 162 10.80 11.24 -10.85
C LYS A 162 9.81 12.16 -10.14
N GLY A 163 9.26 11.71 -9.00
CA GLY A 163 8.36 12.52 -8.19
C GLY A 163 9.02 13.78 -7.62
N VAL A 164 10.28 13.67 -7.21
CA VAL A 164 11.08 14.82 -6.77
C VAL A 164 11.31 15.81 -7.92
N ALA A 165 11.69 15.31 -9.10
CA ALA A 165 11.88 16.17 -10.28
C ALA A 165 10.59 16.91 -10.66
N ALA A 166 9.46 16.21 -10.73
CA ALA A 166 8.16 16.78 -11.04
C ALA A 166 7.69 17.81 -9.99
N PHE A 167 8.02 17.56 -8.71
CA PHE A 167 7.72 18.51 -7.62
C PHE A 167 8.48 19.83 -7.78
N TRP A 168 9.78 19.77 -8.11
CA TRP A 168 10.56 20.97 -8.33
C TRP A 168 10.12 21.72 -9.59
N GLU A 169 9.83 21.01 -10.67
CA GLU A 169 9.27 21.60 -11.89
C GLU A 169 7.98 22.38 -11.59
N LYS A 170 7.06 21.77 -10.82
CA LYS A 170 5.81 22.42 -10.42
C LYS A 170 6.01 23.65 -9.53
N ARG A 171 7.11 23.71 -8.76
CA ARG A 171 7.52 24.87 -7.97
C ARG A 171 8.24 25.95 -8.79
N GLY A 172 8.25 25.88 -10.12
CA GLY A 172 8.87 26.85 -11.02
C GLY A 172 10.34 26.55 -11.34
N GLY A 173 10.76 25.28 -11.24
CA GLY A 173 12.12 24.85 -11.58
C GLY A 173 13.20 25.28 -10.58
N GLN A 174 12.84 26.02 -9.57
CA GLN A 174 13.74 26.35 -8.47
C GLN A 174 13.90 25.12 -7.57
N GLN A 175 14.84 24.27 -7.92
CA GLN A 175 15.51 23.47 -6.89
C GLN A 175 15.96 24.50 -5.85
N ALA A 176 15.37 24.46 -4.65
CA ALA A 176 15.73 25.41 -3.61
C ALA A 176 17.24 25.28 -3.41
N CYS A 177 18.00 26.19 -3.98
CA CYS A 177 19.46 26.29 -3.90
C CYS A 177 19.95 26.59 -2.49
N ASP A 178 19.04 26.61 -1.53
CA ASP A 178 19.35 26.75 -0.11
C ASP A 178 19.37 25.36 0.53
N ASN A 179 20.49 24.65 0.36
CA ASN A 179 20.81 23.39 1.06
C ASN A 179 20.78 23.50 2.61
N LYS A 180 20.27 24.61 3.15
CA LYS A 180 20.18 24.91 4.59
C LYS A 180 18.77 24.88 5.14
N LYS A 181 17.73 24.72 4.28
CA LYS A 181 16.33 24.67 4.76
C LYS A 181 15.91 23.23 5.01
N GLU A 182 15.43 22.95 6.21
CA GLU A 182 14.79 21.68 6.55
C GLU A 182 13.31 21.75 6.23
N ALA A 183 12.78 20.76 5.51
CA ALA A 183 11.35 20.69 5.22
C ALA A 183 10.61 19.85 6.27
N VAL A 184 9.50 20.39 6.77
CA VAL A 184 8.50 19.69 7.58
C VAL A 184 7.26 19.52 6.71
N ALA A 185 6.88 18.28 6.44
CA ALA A 185 5.76 18.00 5.56
C ALA A 185 4.61 17.32 6.31
N VAL A 186 3.38 17.62 5.89
CA VAL A 186 2.14 17.07 6.44
C VAL A 186 1.34 16.40 5.33
N ILE A 187 1.02 15.13 5.51
CA ILE A 187 0.15 14.36 4.60
C ILE A 187 -1.17 14.11 5.30
N VAL A 188 -2.23 14.75 4.82
CA VAL A 188 -3.58 14.64 5.38
C VAL A 188 -4.40 13.65 4.57
N GLY A 189 -4.71 12.51 5.17
CA GLY A 189 -5.60 11.50 4.60
C GLY A 189 -7.08 11.91 4.70
N GLY A 190 -7.92 10.98 5.12
CA GLY A 190 -9.33 11.28 5.37
C GLY A 190 -10.00 10.16 6.16
N PRO A 191 -11.06 10.47 6.88
CA PRO A 191 -11.69 9.56 7.84
C PRO A 191 -12.15 8.25 7.19
N ASN A 192 -12.19 7.22 7.99
CA ASN A 192 -12.74 5.91 7.65
C ASN A 192 -13.58 5.38 8.82
N LYS A 193 -14.04 4.12 8.75
CA LYS A 193 -14.88 3.52 9.80
C LYS A 193 -14.22 3.46 11.20
N CYS A 194 -12.90 3.60 11.27
CA CYS A 194 -12.11 3.50 12.50
C CYS A 194 -11.41 4.81 12.87
N SER A 195 -11.76 5.91 12.22
CA SER A 195 -11.13 7.20 12.45
C SER A 195 -12.12 8.35 12.26
N THR A 196 -11.86 9.43 12.98
CA THR A 196 -12.61 10.68 12.88
C THR A 196 -11.63 11.81 12.58
N MET A 197 -12.08 12.80 11.82
CA MET A 197 -11.27 13.95 11.46
C MET A 197 -12.17 15.18 11.45
N THR A 198 -12.03 16.06 12.46
CA THR A 198 -12.80 17.30 12.59
C THR A 198 -11.91 18.51 12.36
N PRO A 199 -12.49 19.69 12.01
CA PRO A 199 -11.76 20.94 11.91
C PRO A 199 -10.98 21.28 13.19
N GLU A 200 -11.58 21.09 14.36
CA GLU A 200 -10.98 21.40 15.67
C GLU A 200 -9.77 20.49 15.93
N TRP A 201 -9.91 19.19 15.66
CA TRP A 201 -8.81 18.25 15.79
C TRP A 201 -7.65 18.64 14.86
N MET A 202 -7.94 18.91 13.57
CA MET A 202 -6.93 19.31 12.60
C MET A 202 -6.23 20.58 13.04
N LYS A 203 -7.00 21.61 13.47
CA LYS A 203 -6.43 22.86 13.98
C LYS A 203 -5.46 22.60 15.14
N ALA A 204 -5.85 21.78 16.10
CA ALA A 204 -4.98 21.47 17.24
C ALA A 204 -3.67 20.76 16.80
N GLN A 205 -3.74 19.84 15.82
CA GLN A 205 -2.54 19.20 15.27
C GLN A 205 -1.63 20.21 14.56
N LEU A 206 -2.19 21.08 13.74
CA LEU A 206 -1.40 22.07 12.99
C LEU A 206 -0.78 23.11 13.94
N ASP A 207 -1.53 23.60 14.93
CA ASP A 207 -0.99 24.49 15.97
C ASP A 207 0.22 23.85 16.67
N ALA A 208 0.13 22.58 17.05
CA ALA A 208 1.22 21.86 17.67
C ALA A 208 2.43 21.69 16.75
N ILE A 209 2.20 21.37 15.44
CA ILE A 209 3.26 21.24 14.46
C ILE A 209 3.98 22.55 14.23
N PHE A 210 3.25 23.66 14.02
CA PHE A 210 3.85 24.96 13.79
C PHE A 210 4.59 25.46 15.02
N ASN A 211 4.01 25.30 16.22
CA ASN A 211 4.65 25.70 17.49
C ASN A 211 5.94 24.91 17.80
N SER A 212 5.93 23.58 17.53
CA SER A 212 7.10 22.73 17.83
C SER A 212 8.24 22.87 16.81
N ASN A 213 7.96 23.43 15.62
CA ASN A 213 8.94 23.64 14.56
C ASN A 213 9.21 25.12 14.27
N THR A 214 8.78 26.02 15.16
CA THR A 214 9.06 27.45 15.02
C THR A 214 10.56 27.72 14.94
N GLN A 215 10.91 28.66 14.10
CA GLN A 215 12.28 29.08 13.86
C GLN A 215 12.88 29.66 15.13
N THR A 216 13.97 29.05 15.61
CA THR A 216 14.85 29.73 16.56
C THR A 216 15.98 30.44 15.80
N PRO A 217 16.62 31.48 16.34
CA PRO A 217 17.75 32.14 15.68
C PRO A 217 18.91 31.20 15.33
N GLN A 218 18.96 29.99 15.93
CA GLN A 218 19.97 28.97 15.71
C GLN A 218 19.53 27.89 14.70
N ASN A 219 18.26 27.91 14.23
CA ASN A 219 17.74 26.90 13.29
C ASN A 219 17.52 27.54 11.93
N PRO A 220 18.09 26.99 10.85
CA PRO A 220 17.87 27.49 9.51
C PRO A 220 16.36 27.48 9.19
N LYS A 221 15.94 28.35 8.33
CA LYS A 221 14.54 28.56 7.95
C LYS A 221 13.86 27.22 7.59
N THR A 222 12.94 26.76 8.42
CA THR A 222 12.13 25.57 8.16
C THR A 222 11.07 25.89 7.12
N GLU A 223 10.92 25.06 6.11
CA GLU A 223 9.81 25.11 5.16
C GLU A 223 8.70 24.16 5.61
N PHE A 224 7.45 24.64 5.56
CA PHE A 224 6.26 23.85 5.86
C PHE A 224 5.52 23.50 4.59
N TRP A 225 5.34 22.19 4.35
CA TRP A 225 4.66 21.66 3.18
C TRP A 225 3.42 20.86 3.58
N VAL A 226 2.36 20.93 2.77
CA VAL A 226 1.15 20.15 3.02
C VAL A 226 0.56 19.61 1.74
N THR A 227 -0.03 18.42 1.86
CA THR A 227 -0.97 17.90 0.87
C THR A 227 -2.17 17.25 1.55
N THR A 228 -3.34 17.42 0.93
CA THR A 228 -4.58 16.75 1.32
C THR A 228 -4.88 15.58 0.38
N SER A 229 -5.87 14.78 0.70
CA SER A 229 -6.27 13.61 -0.09
C SER A 229 -7.71 13.75 -0.60
N ARG A 230 -8.08 12.92 -1.58
CA ARG A 230 -9.45 12.81 -2.08
C ARG A 230 -10.50 12.59 -0.97
N ARG A 231 -10.10 12.03 0.17
CA ARG A 231 -11.00 11.72 1.29
C ARG A 231 -10.99 12.78 2.39
N THR A 232 -10.16 13.79 2.28
CA THR A 232 -10.10 14.88 3.26
C THR A 232 -11.43 15.65 3.23
N PRO A 233 -12.14 15.80 4.36
CA PRO A 233 -13.38 16.55 4.39
C PRO A 233 -13.16 18.02 4.01
N PRO A 234 -14.09 18.66 3.26
CA PRO A 234 -13.93 20.06 2.82
C PRO A 234 -13.70 21.04 3.97
N GLU A 235 -14.38 20.85 5.10
CA GLU A 235 -14.23 21.68 6.29
C GLU A 235 -12.85 21.52 6.96
N VAL A 236 -12.25 20.34 6.90
CA VAL A 236 -10.89 20.09 7.36
C VAL A 236 -9.87 20.69 6.39
N GLU A 237 -10.13 20.53 5.08
CA GLU A 237 -9.27 21.12 4.05
C GLU A 237 -9.25 22.65 4.15
N ALA A 238 -10.36 23.29 4.50
CA ALA A 238 -10.43 24.72 4.76
C ALA A 238 -9.54 25.16 5.94
N VAL A 239 -9.49 24.38 7.01
CA VAL A 239 -8.56 24.60 8.12
C VAL A 239 -7.11 24.48 7.63
N VAL A 240 -6.79 23.43 6.87
CA VAL A 240 -5.45 23.24 6.30
C VAL A 240 -5.08 24.43 5.42
N ASP A 241 -6.01 24.92 4.59
CA ASP A 241 -5.78 26.04 3.67
C ASP A 241 -5.44 27.35 4.40
N SER A 242 -5.90 27.54 5.62
CA SER A 242 -5.72 28.78 6.41
C SER A 242 -4.32 28.94 7.02
N TYR A 243 -3.47 27.92 7.02
CA TYR A 243 -2.14 27.97 7.62
C TYR A 243 -1.07 28.51 6.63
N PRO A 244 0.03 29.09 7.13
CA PRO A 244 1.06 29.74 6.30
C PRO A 244 2.09 28.72 5.75
N TRP A 245 1.67 27.90 4.80
CA TRP A 245 2.52 26.91 4.14
C TRP A 245 3.46 27.54 3.11
N ASP A 246 4.70 27.09 3.06
CA ASP A 246 5.64 27.40 1.97
C ASP A 246 5.30 26.62 0.68
N TYR A 247 4.72 25.42 0.83
CA TYR A 247 4.12 24.66 -0.27
C TYR A 247 2.81 24.02 0.17
N LYS A 248 1.75 24.27 -0.60
CA LYS A 248 0.41 23.77 -0.31
C LYS A 248 -0.22 23.16 -1.55
N LEU A 249 -0.65 21.90 -1.44
CA LEU A 249 -1.42 21.24 -2.46
C LEU A 249 -2.70 20.66 -1.84
N LEU A 250 -3.82 21.29 -2.18
CA LEU A 250 -5.15 20.85 -1.77
C LEU A 250 -5.74 19.97 -2.88
N TYR A 251 -6.07 18.73 -2.55
CA TYR A 251 -6.58 17.78 -3.54
C TYR A 251 -7.83 18.26 -4.26
N SER A 252 -8.68 19.06 -3.60
CA SER A 252 -9.86 19.66 -4.22
C SER A 252 -9.54 20.64 -5.35
N LYS A 253 -8.33 21.22 -5.36
CA LYS A 253 -7.88 22.23 -6.34
C LYS A 253 -6.89 21.66 -7.36
N ASP A 254 -6.08 20.67 -6.98
CA ASP A 254 -5.02 20.12 -7.81
C ASP A 254 -4.79 18.64 -7.47
N HIS A 255 -4.74 17.77 -8.49
CA HIS A 255 -4.56 16.33 -8.36
C HIS A 255 -3.11 15.87 -8.56
N PHE A 256 -2.16 16.78 -8.59
CA PHE A 256 -0.73 16.43 -8.55
C PHE A 256 -0.42 15.65 -7.27
N ASN A 257 0.50 14.68 -7.36
CA ASN A 257 0.92 13.88 -6.19
C ASN A 257 2.30 14.33 -5.69
N PRO A 258 2.40 15.15 -4.63
CA PRO A 258 3.69 15.59 -4.08
C PRO A 258 4.27 14.58 -3.08
N ILE A 259 3.56 13.52 -2.70
CA ILE A 259 3.96 12.57 -1.65
C ILE A 259 5.35 11.98 -1.92
N PRO A 260 5.73 11.57 -3.15
CA PRO A 260 7.07 11.06 -3.40
C PRO A 260 8.18 12.06 -3.03
N ALA A 261 7.98 13.34 -3.34
CA ALA A 261 8.92 14.39 -2.97
C ALA A 261 8.94 14.63 -1.45
N PHE A 262 7.78 14.64 -0.80
CA PHE A 262 7.69 14.80 0.65
C PHE A 262 8.43 13.68 1.38
N VAL A 263 8.24 12.44 0.96
CA VAL A 263 8.91 11.26 1.52
C VAL A 263 10.43 11.35 1.38
N LYS A 264 10.93 11.85 0.24
CA LYS A 264 12.37 11.92 -0.05
C LYS A 264 13.07 13.12 0.54
N LEU A 265 12.38 14.26 0.63
CA LEU A 265 13.01 15.55 0.92
C LEU A 265 12.73 16.08 2.32
N ALA A 266 11.61 15.68 2.95
CA ALA A 266 11.29 16.16 4.28
C ALA A 266 12.22 15.59 5.35
N LYS A 267 12.53 16.41 6.35
CA LYS A 267 13.22 16.02 7.58
C LYS A 267 12.24 15.34 8.56
N ARG A 268 11.04 15.90 8.66
CA ARG A 268 9.92 15.37 9.44
C ARG A 268 8.69 15.25 8.57
N LEU A 269 8.00 14.13 8.71
CA LEU A 269 6.83 13.82 7.90
C LEU A 269 5.67 13.41 8.83
N TYR A 270 4.72 14.30 8.97
CA TYR A 270 3.49 14.06 9.73
C TYR A 270 2.45 13.42 8.82
N VAL A 271 1.90 12.29 9.24
CA VAL A 271 0.92 11.51 8.45
C VAL A 271 -0.27 11.15 9.33
N THR A 272 -1.49 11.37 8.87
CA THR A 272 -2.69 10.98 9.62
C THR A 272 -2.81 9.45 9.73
N ALA A 273 -3.08 8.97 10.95
CA ALA A 273 -2.88 7.57 11.37
C ALA A 273 -3.78 6.54 10.67
N GLU A 274 -4.94 6.96 10.13
CA GLU A 274 -5.86 6.08 9.43
C GLU A 274 -5.35 5.62 8.06
N SER A 275 -4.33 6.29 7.52
CA SER A 275 -3.79 5.98 6.19
C SER A 275 -2.62 5.00 6.26
N THR A 276 -2.95 3.71 6.40
CA THR A 276 -1.93 2.65 6.50
C THR A 276 -1.01 2.60 5.26
N GLY A 277 -1.52 2.94 4.09
CA GLY A 277 -0.71 3.00 2.86
C GLY A 277 0.34 4.10 2.92
N MET A 278 -0.06 5.34 3.25
CA MET A 278 0.84 6.49 3.36
C MET A 278 1.87 6.29 4.47
N LEU A 279 1.45 5.76 5.64
CA LEU A 279 2.38 5.43 6.72
C LEU A 279 3.38 4.35 6.29
N SER A 280 2.93 3.28 5.61
CA SER A 280 3.83 2.24 5.11
C SER A 280 4.85 2.79 4.13
N GLU A 281 4.41 3.65 3.20
CA GLU A 281 5.28 4.32 2.22
C GLU A 281 6.31 5.21 2.90
N SER A 282 5.87 6.06 3.83
CA SER A 282 6.74 6.97 4.59
C SER A 282 7.75 6.25 5.49
N CYS A 283 7.35 5.10 6.07
CA CYS A 283 8.24 4.29 6.89
C CYS A 283 9.23 3.45 6.06
N THR A 284 8.99 3.25 4.77
CA THR A 284 9.84 2.42 3.89
C THR A 284 10.86 3.26 3.12
N PHE A 285 10.45 4.41 2.61
CA PHE A 285 11.29 5.25 1.74
C PHE A 285 11.71 6.55 2.42
N GLY A 286 12.77 7.17 1.88
CA GLY A 286 13.31 8.44 2.39
C GLY A 286 14.00 8.31 3.75
N THR A 287 14.36 9.45 4.32
CA THR A 287 15.09 9.54 5.59
C THR A 287 14.31 10.31 6.68
N ALA A 288 13.12 10.79 6.37
CA ALA A 288 12.29 11.57 7.30
C ALA A 288 11.98 10.82 8.60
N GLU A 289 12.00 11.52 9.72
CA GLU A 289 11.30 11.08 10.93
C GLU A 289 9.80 11.07 10.64
N VAL A 290 9.14 9.92 10.78
CA VAL A 290 7.71 9.76 10.49
C VAL A 290 6.93 9.87 11.78
N ILE A 291 5.98 10.80 11.83
CA ILE A 291 5.14 11.06 13.00
C ILE A 291 3.69 10.80 12.64
N ALA A 292 3.03 9.91 13.38
CA ALA A 292 1.63 9.61 13.14
C ALA A 292 0.72 10.57 13.92
N LEU A 293 -0.11 11.31 13.21
CA LEU A 293 -1.18 12.14 13.79
C LEU A 293 -2.37 11.24 14.13
N ASP A 294 -2.59 11.01 15.43
CA ASP A 294 -3.60 10.04 15.90
C ASP A 294 -5.01 10.60 15.79
N ASN A 295 -5.71 10.23 14.73
CA ASN A 295 -7.13 10.49 14.50
C ASN A 295 -7.99 9.22 14.62
N LEU A 296 -7.44 8.16 15.21
CA LEU A 296 -8.11 6.86 15.32
C LEU A 296 -9.14 6.86 16.46
N ASN A 297 -10.32 6.31 16.18
CA ASN A 297 -11.36 6.13 17.19
C ASN A 297 -10.85 5.28 18.37
N PRO A 298 -11.37 5.50 19.58
CA PRO A 298 -11.03 4.68 20.74
C PRO A 298 -11.33 3.19 20.53
N GLY A 299 -10.61 2.34 21.25
CA GLY A 299 -10.84 0.90 21.27
C GLY A 299 -9.91 0.10 20.37
N PRO A 300 -9.90 -1.22 20.53
CA PRO A 300 -9.00 -2.11 19.84
C PRO A 300 -9.46 -2.40 18.41
N HIS A 301 -8.74 -1.91 17.42
CA HIS A 301 -8.96 -2.23 16.00
C HIS A 301 -7.62 -2.32 15.24
N LYS A 302 -7.66 -2.87 14.03
CA LYS A 302 -6.44 -3.16 13.27
C LYS A 302 -5.56 -1.94 12.98
N PHE A 303 -6.14 -0.76 12.75
CA PHE A 303 -5.37 0.46 12.47
C PHE A 303 -4.59 0.92 13.70
N ARG A 304 -5.20 0.85 14.90
CA ARG A 304 -4.52 1.17 16.15
C ARG A 304 -3.35 0.22 16.39
N ARG A 305 -3.57 -1.09 16.25
CA ARG A 305 -2.47 -2.07 16.33
C ARG A 305 -1.34 -1.78 15.35
N PHE A 306 -1.69 -1.41 14.12
CA PHE A 306 -0.70 -1.08 13.10
C PHE A 306 0.20 0.08 13.54
N VAL A 307 -0.38 1.19 13.98
CA VAL A 307 0.39 2.36 14.45
C VAL A 307 1.21 2.01 15.70
N GLU A 308 0.62 1.29 16.63
CA GLU A 308 1.33 0.84 17.86
C GLU A 308 2.50 -0.09 17.54
N ASP A 309 2.33 -1.04 16.61
CA ASP A 309 3.40 -1.95 16.20
C ASP A 309 4.54 -1.19 15.50
N LEU A 310 4.22 -0.21 14.64
CA LEU A 310 5.22 0.66 14.01
C LEU A 310 5.97 1.54 15.03
N ARG A 311 5.28 2.08 16.06
CA ARG A 311 5.91 2.83 17.15
C ARG A 311 6.85 1.96 17.96
N LYS A 312 6.40 0.78 18.39
CA LYS A 312 7.24 -0.18 19.14
C LYS A 312 8.49 -0.58 18.37
N ALA A 313 8.39 -0.70 17.07
CA ALA A 313 9.51 -1.02 16.19
C ALA A 313 10.43 0.19 15.91
N GLY A 314 10.00 1.42 16.23
CA GLY A 314 10.72 2.67 15.97
C GLY A 314 10.64 3.16 14.54
N TYR A 315 9.66 2.71 13.77
CA TYR A 315 9.38 3.18 12.41
C TYR A 315 8.51 4.44 12.37
N VAL A 316 7.65 4.61 13.38
CA VAL A 316 6.85 5.80 13.62
C VAL A 316 7.27 6.37 14.97
N ASP A 317 7.30 7.69 15.08
CA ASP A 317 7.83 8.44 16.23
C ASP A 317 9.29 8.04 16.55
N GLY A 318 10.04 7.68 15.50
CA GLY A 318 11.44 7.24 15.53
C GLY A 318 12.10 7.35 14.16
N ASN A 319 13.36 6.89 14.05
CA ASN A 319 14.21 7.11 12.88
C ASN A 319 14.45 5.85 12.03
N LYS A 320 13.87 4.70 12.42
CA LYS A 320 14.09 3.46 11.67
C LYS A 320 13.28 3.44 10.39
N LYS A 321 13.81 2.76 9.37
CA LYS A 321 13.10 2.47 8.12
C LYS A 321 12.84 0.97 8.01
N VAL A 322 11.72 0.65 7.35
CA VAL A 322 11.32 -0.74 7.09
C VAL A 322 12.25 -1.32 6.04
N ASP A 323 12.96 -2.38 6.40
CA ASP A 323 13.73 -3.21 5.48
C ASP A 323 13.10 -4.61 5.42
N LEU A 324 12.72 -5.04 4.24
CA LEU A 324 12.10 -6.33 3.96
C LEU A 324 13.02 -7.29 3.20
N SER A 325 14.32 -7.02 3.12
CA SER A 325 15.28 -7.81 2.34
C SER A 325 15.27 -9.28 2.74
N ALA A 326 15.27 -9.56 4.05
CA ALA A 326 15.22 -10.92 4.58
C ALA A 326 13.89 -11.62 4.27
N GLN A 327 12.76 -10.90 4.44
CA GLN A 327 11.43 -11.39 4.12
C GLN A 327 11.29 -11.73 2.63
N PHE A 328 11.81 -10.87 1.76
CA PHE A 328 11.79 -11.10 0.32
C PHE A 328 12.72 -12.24 -0.11
N ALA A 329 13.90 -12.40 0.50
CA ALA A 329 14.77 -13.56 0.26
C ALA A 329 14.04 -14.87 0.61
N ARG A 330 13.37 -14.92 1.77
CA ARG A 330 12.56 -16.08 2.16
C ARG A 330 11.38 -16.30 1.21
N ALA A 331 10.71 -15.24 0.77
CA ALA A 331 9.60 -15.33 -0.17
C ALA A 331 10.05 -15.89 -1.53
N ARG A 332 11.21 -15.48 -2.06
CA ARG A 332 11.80 -16.06 -3.27
C ARG A 332 12.03 -17.56 -3.12
N THR A 333 12.61 -18.00 -2.01
CA THR A 333 12.81 -19.42 -1.73
C THR A 333 11.49 -20.19 -1.73
N LEU A 334 10.45 -19.68 -1.05
CA LEU A 334 9.15 -20.35 -0.99
C LEU A 334 8.45 -20.38 -2.37
N MET A 335 8.61 -19.35 -3.17
CA MET A 335 8.02 -19.26 -4.50
C MET A 335 8.86 -19.95 -5.60
N GLY A 336 10.08 -20.39 -5.29
CA GLY A 336 10.96 -21.08 -6.23
C GLY A 336 11.48 -20.21 -7.37
N VAL A 337 11.70 -18.93 -7.07
CA VAL A 337 12.17 -17.92 -8.04
C VAL A 337 13.45 -17.26 -7.56
#